data_4d59f90573050ea7da223007fc9dde5c
#
_entry.id   4d59f90573050ea7da223007fc9dde5c
#
_cell.length_a   1.000
_cell.length_b   1.000
_cell.length_c   1.000
_cell.angle_alpha   90.00
_cell.angle_beta   90.00
_cell.angle_gamma   90.00
#
_symmetry.space_group_name_H-M   'P 1'
#
loop_
_entity.id
_entity.type
_entity.pdbx_description
1 polymer ?
#
loop_
_entity_poly.entity_id
_entity_poly.type
_entity_poly.pdbx_seq_one_letter_code
_entity_poly.pdbx_strand_id
1 'polypeptide(L)'
;MTRIDRLGPGAGADCKPATDASARDALDRLTPFGWRGGVAVTLLLSLASFLIVGYFTVYWRNADMDFMVIYSALAMNDGGAQVFFDHPAYLTILSVKAWFALLHRIGLLDVWTLSTMPSAADRAAFDASMISAVRAGRIAALLTAGGVILAFAVLARRLVSDWRIAMLAVVAFAWSGGVQMHLRILRSEMIAASFCVLALIILILAARRASVPRPLAIGLAALLCTLGLENKVHAILLIAAIPVLVVPFGTATSGSVAFWRTSQAWVAALLAVVLALAGAFIVWPLVAAGIDPANAAAAGLKPLLFGRFGAYQFALIGGIAIGMIVFARLWQVSAAETLAAMAAASAGATFGLLALDLSYDINNVVVVLNPLEKMITYVDAPEAAGSLSGAIGLLLSGVLGVIRRYTFILQSSARPTVFLTWLILPGIVLAWRRGERQVALQAALLMLAAIGIDTLGVRRGLKVEYFVFTDPLIIIAGMILLDRLVDLRLARFAYPIGVTLLVLHVGISQAEPVKMALKRRGPEEVCTWNGYYMPRLALPWCVPSNLPRT
;
A
#
# COMPACT_ATOMS: atom_id res chain seq x y z
N MET A 1 -41.14 -2.18 11.00
CA MET A 1 -40.41 -2.07 9.71
C MET A 1 -40.64 -0.69 9.15
N THR A 2 -39.86 0.27 9.58
CA THR A 2 -39.97 1.68 9.22
C THR A 2 -39.31 1.92 7.88
N ARG A 3 -40.06 2.44 6.95
CA ARG A 3 -39.67 2.88 5.60
C ARG A 3 -38.45 3.82 5.69
N ILE A 4 -37.31 3.42 5.18
CA ILE A 4 -36.19 4.32 4.92
C ILE A 4 -36.60 5.13 3.70
N ASP A 5 -36.96 6.39 3.92
CA ASP A 5 -37.33 7.32 2.87
C ASP A 5 -36.22 7.45 1.83
N ARG A 6 -36.61 7.33 0.57
CA ARG A 6 -35.79 7.54 -0.62
C ARG A 6 -35.20 8.95 -0.55
N LEU A 7 -33.93 9.06 -0.26
CA LEU A 7 -33.17 10.30 -0.47
C LEU A 7 -33.02 10.47 -1.97
N GLY A 8 -33.93 11.22 -2.56
CA GLY A 8 -33.84 11.71 -3.93
C GLY A 8 -32.56 12.55 -4.11
N PRO A 9 -32.07 12.72 -5.35
CA PRO A 9 -30.96 13.63 -5.65
C PRO A 9 -31.44 15.05 -5.36
N GLY A 10 -31.07 15.58 -4.20
CA GLY A 10 -31.39 16.96 -3.83
C GLY A 10 -30.73 17.91 -4.81
N ALA A 11 -31.55 18.54 -5.64
CA ALA A 11 -31.26 19.78 -6.32
C ALA A 11 -31.02 20.87 -5.26
N GLY A 12 -29.75 21.00 -4.86
CA GLY A 12 -29.30 21.94 -3.85
C GLY A 12 -27.92 22.47 -4.17
N ALA A 13 -27.71 22.82 -5.42
CA ALA A 13 -26.40 23.34 -5.83
C ALA A 13 -26.53 24.80 -6.28
N ASP A 14 -27.06 25.69 -5.46
CA ASP A 14 -26.91 27.12 -5.78
C ASP A 14 -27.34 27.99 -4.60
N CYS A 15 -26.42 28.12 -3.63
CA CYS A 15 -26.34 29.30 -2.74
C CYS A 15 -25.10 29.07 -1.81
N LYS A 16 -23.92 29.37 -2.32
CA LYS A 16 -22.73 29.47 -1.46
C LYS A 16 -22.73 30.86 -0.80
N PRO A 17 -22.84 30.96 0.51
CA PRO A 17 -22.86 32.23 1.19
C PRO A 17 -21.49 32.94 1.16
N ALA A 18 -21.50 34.26 1.23
CA ALA A 18 -20.34 35.16 1.17
C ALA A 18 -19.23 34.91 2.20
N THR A 19 -19.46 34.04 3.19
CA THR A 19 -18.46 33.61 4.19
C THR A 19 -17.34 32.71 3.60
N ASP A 20 -17.51 32.26 2.37
CA ASP A 20 -16.55 31.44 1.65
C ASP A 20 -15.29 32.22 1.20
N ALA A 21 -15.38 33.54 1.03
CA ALA A 21 -14.29 34.34 0.46
C ALA A 21 -13.05 34.38 1.38
N SER A 22 -13.22 34.59 2.67
CA SER A 22 -12.09 34.71 3.61
C SER A 22 -11.34 33.39 3.81
N ALA A 23 -12.05 32.27 3.79
CA ALA A 23 -11.44 30.95 3.89
C ALA A 23 -10.69 30.57 2.60
N ARG A 24 -11.24 30.95 1.45
CA ARG A 24 -10.58 30.77 0.15
C ARG A 24 -9.33 31.63 0.04
N ASP A 25 -9.41 32.90 0.45
CA ASP A 25 -8.26 33.80 0.47
C ASP A 25 -7.12 33.28 1.36
N ALA A 26 -7.44 32.68 2.51
CA ALA A 26 -6.42 32.05 3.36
C ALA A 26 -5.74 30.86 2.68
N LEU A 27 -6.50 30.01 1.98
CA LEU A 27 -5.95 28.90 1.21
C LEU A 27 -5.17 29.37 -0.03
N ASP A 28 -5.59 30.44 -0.70
CA ASP A 28 -4.87 31.03 -1.82
C ASP A 28 -3.51 31.55 -1.42
N ARG A 29 -3.40 32.12 -0.22
CA ARG A 29 -2.10 32.56 0.34
C ARG A 29 -1.17 31.37 0.62
N LEU A 30 -1.72 30.20 0.97
CA LEU A 30 -0.95 28.99 1.25
C LEU A 30 -0.56 28.21 -0.02
N THR A 31 -1.25 28.46 -1.13
CA THR A 31 -1.02 27.74 -2.39
C THR A 31 -0.89 28.71 -3.58
N PRO A 32 0.12 29.61 -3.57
CA PRO A 32 0.22 30.71 -4.55
C PRO A 32 0.48 30.22 -5.99
N PHE A 33 1.01 29.00 -6.16
CA PHE A 33 1.42 28.47 -7.48
C PHE A 33 0.31 27.79 -8.26
N GLY A 34 -0.93 27.75 -7.76
CA GLY A 34 -2.02 26.98 -8.33
C GLY A 34 -1.78 25.45 -8.25
N TRP A 35 -2.72 24.68 -8.77
CA TRP A 35 -2.68 23.21 -8.65
C TRP A 35 -1.39 22.58 -9.23
N ARG A 36 -1.09 22.88 -10.50
CA ARG A 36 0.06 22.27 -11.20
C ARG A 36 1.38 22.71 -10.58
N GLY A 37 1.49 23.98 -10.26
CA GLY A 37 2.68 24.54 -9.61
C GLY A 37 2.89 23.97 -8.21
N GLY A 38 1.81 23.82 -7.42
CA GLY A 38 1.88 23.21 -6.09
C GLY A 38 2.34 21.76 -6.11
N VAL A 39 1.83 20.95 -7.06
CA VAL A 39 2.30 19.56 -7.26
C VAL A 39 3.77 19.54 -7.67
N ALA A 40 4.18 20.40 -8.61
CA ALA A 40 5.58 20.49 -9.04
C ALA A 40 6.51 20.88 -7.88
N VAL A 41 6.14 21.87 -7.07
CA VAL A 41 6.90 22.26 -5.86
C VAL A 41 7.01 21.11 -4.88
N THR A 42 5.91 20.37 -4.64
CA THR A 42 5.92 19.20 -3.74
C THR A 42 6.90 18.14 -4.23
N LEU A 43 6.92 17.84 -5.53
CA LEU A 43 7.86 16.89 -6.12
C LEU A 43 9.31 17.40 -6.07
N LEU A 44 9.56 18.69 -6.34
CA LEU A 44 10.89 19.28 -6.24
C LEU A 44 11.42 19.24 -4.80
N LEU A 45 10.60 19.56 -3.82
CA LEU A 45 10.96 19.42 -2.40
C LEU A 45 11.23 17.96 -2.02
N SER A 46 10.45 17.03 -2.55
CA SER A 46 10.68 15.58 -2.35
C SER A 46 11.99 15.14 -2.99
N LEU A 47 12.33 15.65 -4.18
CA LEU A 47 13.62 15.42 -4.81
C LEU A 47 14.77 15.99 -3.97
N ALA A 48 14.64 17.22 -3.46
CA ALA A 48 15.64 17.82 -2.58
C ALA A 48 15.85 16.97 -1.31
N SER A 49 14.75 16.51 -0.70
CA SER A 49 14.77 15.59 0.44
C SER A 49 15.51 14.29 0.12
N PHE A 50 15.25 13.70 -1.05
CA PHE A 50 15.94 12.52 -1.55
C PHE A 50 17.44 12.76 -1.70
N LEU A 51 17.84 13.85 -2.33
CA LEU A 51 19.26 14.17 -2.54
C LEU A 51 20.00 14.32 -1.20
N ILE A 52 19.42 15.07 -0.25
CA ILE A 52 20.07 15.39 1.03
C ILE A 52 20.15 14.16 1.94
N VAL A 53 19.08 13.37 2.06
CA VAL A 53 18.95 12.32 3.09
C VAL A 53 18.95 10.91 2.50
N GLY A 54 18.80 10.75 1.18
CA GLY A 54 18.75 9.44 0.52
C GLY A 54 19.98 9.19 -0.35
N TYR A 55 20.13 9.94 -1.44
CA TYR A 55 21.12 9.68 -2.50
C TYR A 55 22.56 9.65 -2.02
N PHE A 56 22.96 10.61 -1.18
CA PHE A 56 24.33 10.71 -0.65
C PHE A 56 24.55 9.93 0.64
N THR A 57 23.52 9.28 1.18
CA THR A 57 23.68 8.41 2.35
C THR A 57 24.53 7.20 1.99
N VAL A 58 25.52 6.92 2.82
CA VAL A 58 26.44 5.78 2.64
C VAL A 58 25.65 4.49 2.46
N TYR A 59 26.04 3.68 1.50
CA TYR A 59 25.27 2.54 1.01
C TYR A 59 25.01 1.45 2.07
N TRP A 60 25.93 1.18 2.98
CA TRP A 60 25.77 0.16 4.03
C TRP A 60 24.86 0.58 5.19
N ARG A 61 24.48 1.85 5.33
CA ARG A 61 23.61 2.29 6.44
C ARG A 61 22.20 1.70 6.39
N ASN A 62 21.71 1.40 5.21
CA ASN A 62 20.38 0.79 5.00
C ASN A 62 20.51 -0.57 4.31
N ALA A 63 21.52 -1.32 4.68
CA ALA A 63 21.88 -2.56 4.05
C ALA A 63 20.77 -3.63 4.06
N ASP A 64 19.94 -3.64 5.09
CA ASP A 64 18.84 -4.59 5.27
C ASP A 64 17.93 -4.70 4.02
N MET A 65 17.60 -3.59 3.37
CA MET A 65 16.71 -3.59 2.21
C MET A 65 17.43 -3.24 0.90
N ASP A 66 18.21 -2.16 0.88
CA ASP A 66 18.93 -1.76 -0.33
C ASP A 66 19.76 -2.93 -0.89
N PHE A 67 20.57 -3.56 -0.05
CA PHE A 67 21.45 -4.64 -0.49
C PHE A 67 20.69 -5.88 -0.95
N MET A 68 19.68 -6.30 -0.21
CA MET A 68 18.93 -7.53 -0.53
C MET A 68 18.22 -7.41 -1.88
N VAL A 69 17.59 -6.27 -2.16
CA VAL A 69 16.91 -6.04 -3.44
C VAL A 69 17.91 -5.90 -4.58
N ILE A 70 19.00 -5.15 -4.36
CA ILE A 70 20.05 -4.95 -5.36
C ILE A 70 20.76 -6.27 -5.67
N TYR A 71 21.15 -7.03 -4.64
CA TYR A 71 21.75 -8.35 -4.83
C TYR A 71 20.85 -9.27 -5.66
N SER A 72 19.57 -9.35 -5.33
CA SER A 72 18.63 -10.19 -6.07
C SER A 72 18.49 -9.73 -7.53
N ALA A 73 18.45 -8.41 -7.77
CA ALA A 73 18.39 -7.86 -9.12
C ALA A 73 19.66 -8.17 -9.93
N LEU A 74 20.84 -8.01 -9.33
CA LEU A 74 22.14 -8.34 -9.95
C LEU A 74 22.24 -9.85 -10.24
N ALA A 75 21.85 -10.71 -9.28
CA ALA A 75 21.85 -12.16 -9.44
C ALA A 75 20.90 -12.62 -10.56
N MET A 76 19.71 -12.01 -10.66
CA MET A 76 18.75 -12.33 -11.72
C MET A 76 19.19 -11.81 -13.10
N ASN A 77 19.92 -10.70 -13.17
CA ASN A 77 20.54 -10.26 -14.42
C ASN A 77 21.70 -11.18 -14.86
N ASP A 78 22.29 -11.90 -13.93
CA ASP A 78 23.34 -12.91 -14.14
C ASP A 78 22.76 -14.33 -14.45
N GLY A 79 21.43 -14.41 -14.66
CA GLY A 79 20.73 -15.68 -14.91
C GLY A 79 20.46 -16.52 -13.67
N GLY A 80 20.75 -15.99 -12.47
CA GLY A 80 20.45 -16.66 -11.20
C GLY A 80 19.01 -16.49 -10.76
N ALA A 81 18.55 -17.37 -9.86
CA ALA A 81 17.25 -17.24 -9.23
C ALA A 81 17.32 -16.32 -7.99
N GLN A 82 16.17 -15.79 -7.59
CA GLN A 82 16.03 -15.15 -6.28
C GLN A 82 16.22 -16.17 -5.18
N VAL A 83 17.06 -15.89 -4.20
CA VAL A 83 17.41 -16.83 -3.13
C VAL A 83 16.53 -16.64 -1.89
N PHE A 84 16.02 -15.43 -1.67
CA PHE A 84 15.31 -15.07 -0.46
C PHE A 84 13.88 -14.63 -0.74
N PHE A 85 12.91 -15.39 -0.20
CA PHE A 85 11.47 -15.19 -0.41
C PHE A 85 10.74 -14.72 0.85
N ASP A 86 11.44 -14.46 1.93
CA ASP A 86 10.84 -14.07 3.20
C ASP A 86 10.13 -12.71 3.13
N HIS A 87 10.66 -11.82 2.31
CA HIS A 87 9.98 -10.62 1.82
C HIS A 87 9.89 -10.76 0.31
N PRO A 88 8.75 -11.15 -0.28
CA PRO A 88 8.68 -11.52 -1.70
C PRO A 88 9.34 -10.46 -2.59
N ALA A 89 8.89 -9.22 -2.50
CA ALA A 89 9.47 -8.07 -3.22
C ALA A 89 9.63 -8.29 -4.74
N TYR A 90 8.90 -9.24 -5.32
CA TYR A 90 9.09 -9.71 -6.70
C TYR A 90 9.08 -8.56 -7.71
N LEU A 91 8.04 -7.74 -7.70
CA LEU A 91 7.93 -6.63 -8.65
C LEU A 91 8.97 -5.54 -8.38
N THR A 92 9.37 -5.34 -7.12
CA THR A 92 10.47 -4.43 -6.79
C THR A 92 11.78 -4.93 -7.38
N ILE A 93 12.10 -6.21 -7.20
CA ILE A 93 13.32 -6.82 -7.72
C ILE A 93 13.31 -6.81 -9.26
N LEU A 94 12.19 -7.21 -9.89
CA LEU A 94 12.04 -7.17 -11.35
C LEU A 94 12.18 -5.75 -11.91
N SER A 95 11.58 -4.76 -11.23
CA SER A 95 11.71 -3.37 -11.64
C SER A 95 13.16 -2.88 -11.57
N VAL A 96 13.87 -3.23 -10.50
CA VAL A 96 15.30 -2.88 -10.34
C VAL A 96 16.17 -3.66 -11.33
N LYS A 97 15.89 -4.95 -11.56
CA LYS A 97 16.56 -5.75 -12.60
C LYS A 97 16.46 -5.07 -13.97
N ALA A 98 15.23 -4.74 -14.39
CA ALA A 98 14.98 -4.09 -15.68
C ALA A 98 15.64 -2.70 -15.74
N TRP A 99 15.59 -1.94 -14.65
CA TRP A 99 16.21 -0.64 -14.51
C TRP A 99 17.72 -0.71 -14.67
N PHE A 100 18.38 -1.65 -14.01
CA PHE A 100 19.83 -1.86 -14.12
C PHE A 100 20.24 -2.27 -15.53
N ALA A 101 19.50 -3.18 -16.16
CA ALA A 101 19.74 -3.57 -17.54
C ALA A 101 19.55 -2.38 -18.51
N LEU A 102 18.56 -1.52 -18.29
CA LEU A 102 18.37 -0.30 -19.07
C LEU A 102 19.54 0.66 -18.89
N LEU A 103 19.93 0.97 -17.64
CA LEU A 103 21.04 1.89 -17.35
C LEU A 103 22.35 1.38 -17.92
N HIS A 104 22.60 0.07 -17.87
CA HIS A 104 23.77 -0.53 -18.50
C HIS A 104 23.77 -0.35 -20.02
N ARG A 105 22.63 -0.63 -20.68
CA ARG A 105 22.51 -0.46 -22.15
C ARG A 105 22.77 0.96 -22.64
N ILE A 106 22.44 1.95 -21.80
CA ILE A 106 22.69 3.36 -22.15
C ILE A 106 24.01 3.92 -21.57
N GLY A 107 24.86 3.04 -21.01
CA GLY A 107 26.20 3.40 -20.53
C GLY A 107 26.24 4.19 -19.21
N LEU A 108 25.18 4.12 -18.39
CA LEU A 108 25.08 4.83 -17.10
C LEU A 108 25.36 3.94 -15.88
N LEU A 109 25.49 2.64 -16.06
CA LEU A 109 25.75 1.68 -14.98
C LEU A 109 26.65 0.54 -15.48
N ASP A 110 27.86 0.44 -14.95
CA ASP A 110 28.80 -0.62 -15.31
C ASP A 110 28.44 -1.95 -14.62
N VAL A 111 28.08 -1.90 -13.33
CA VAL A 111 27.74 -3.05 -12.51
C VAL A 111 26.23 -3.29 -12.57
N TRP A 112 25.82 -4.25 -13.41
CA TRP A 112 24.41 -4.61 -13.61
C TRP A 112 24.11 -6.10 -13.38
N THR A 113 25.17 -6.95 -13.31
CA THR A 113 25.11 -8.38 -12.96
C THR A 113 25.99 -8.64 -11.74
N LEU A 114 25.79 -9.76 -11.06
CA LEU A 114 26.62 -10.14 -9.93
C LEU A 114 28.07 -10.45 -10.37
N SER A 115 28.24 -11.03 -11.57
CA SER A 115 29.56 -11.33 -12.15
C SER A 115 30.36 -10.08 -12.54
N THR A 116 29.70 -8.94 -12.75
CA THR A 116 30.38 -7.66 -13.02
C THR A 116 30.79 -6.90 -11.76
N MET A 117 30.43 -7.41 -10.58
CA MET A 117 30.84 -6.83 -9.30
C MET A 117 32.33 -7.10 -9.06
N PRO A 118 33.16 -6.06 -8.77
CA PRO A 118 34.55 -6.27 -8.43
C PRO A 118 34.76 -7.17 -7.22
N SER A 119 35.91 -7.83 -7.16
CA SER A 119 36.26 -8.69 -6.04
C SER A 119 36.29 -7.92 -4.73
N ALA A 120 35.87 -8.55 -3.65
CA ALA A 120 35.99 -8.02 -2.28
C ALA A 120 37.44 -7.72 -1.87
N ALA A 121 38.44 -8.32 -2.54
CA ALA A 121 39.84 -8.02 -2.31
C ALA A 121 40.23 -6.61 -2.80
N ASP A 122 39.59 -6.10 -3.83
CA ASP A 122 39.73 -4.70 -4.27
C ASP A 122 38.60 -3.85 -3.67
N ARG A 123 38.82 -3.44 -2.43
CA ARG A 123 37.83 -2.66 -1.67
C ARG A 123 37.45 -1.36 -2.37
N ALA A 124 38.40 -0.68 -3.02
CA ALA A 124 38.11 0.61 -3.66
C ALA A 124 37.19 0.46 -4.86
N ALA A 125 37.48 -0.51 -5.73
CA ALA A 125 36.62 -0.81 -6.89
C ALA A 125 35.26 -1.35 -6.45
N PHE A 126 35.20 -2.22 -5.42
CA PHE A 126 33.95 -2.73 -4.85
C PHE A 126 33.08 -1.60 -4.31
N ASP A 127 33.65 -0.72 -3.45
CA ASP A 127 32.93 0.41 -2.87
C ASP A 127 32.37 1.35 -3.95
N ALA A 128 33.16 1.68 -4.97
CA ALA A 128 32.72 2.53 -6.08
C ALA A 128 31.54 1.91 -6.84
N SER A 129 31.63 0.63 -7.17
CA SER A 129 30.62 -0.14 -7.87
C SER A 129 29.32 -0.29 -7.06
N MET A 130 29.46 -0.61 -5.76
CA MET A 130 28.30 -0.75 -4.87
C MET A 130 27.61 0.60 -4.63
N ILE A 131 28.35 1.70 -4.48
CA ILE A 131 27.79 3.06 -4.41
C ILE A 131 26.97 3.36 -5.65
N SER A 132 27.49 3.04 -6.84
CA SER A 132 26.80 3.25 -8.11
C SER A 132 25.50 2.45 -8.20
N ALA A 133 25.55 1.15 -7.90
CA ALA A 133 24.39 0.26 -7.91
C ALA A 133 23.31 0.71 -6.91
N VAL A 134 23.70 1.05 -5.66
CA VAL A 134 22.76 1.51 -4.63
C VAL A 134 22.13 2.84 -5.00
N ARG A 135 22.88 3.78 -5.53
CA ARG A 135 22.34 5.05 -6.02
C ARG A 135 21.36 4.86 -7.17
N ALA A 136 21.69 3.99 -8.13
CA ALA A 136 20.79 3.62 -9.21
C ALA A 136 19.48 3.00 -8.69
N GLY A 137 19.56 2.08 -7.72
CA GLY A 137 18.39 1.50 -7.06
C GLY A 137 17.54 2.53 -6.31
N ARG A 138 18.16 3.46 -5.60
CA ARG A 138 17.46 4.54 -4.89
C ARG A 138 16.80 5.53 -5.86
N ILE A 139 17.34 5.75 -7.05
CA ILE A 139 16.66 6.53 -8.10
C ILE A 139 15.36 5.81 -8.53
N ALA A 140 15.38 4.49 -8.69
CA ALA A 140 14.17 3.74 -8.98
C ALA A 140 13.12 3.88 -7.86
N ALA A 141 13.55 3.90 -6.60
CA ALA A 141 12.66 4.17 -5.46
C ALA A 141 12.05 5.58 -5.53
N LEU A 142 12.86 6.60 -5.83
CA LEU A 142 12.40 7.99 -6.04
C LEU A 142 11.35 8.07 -7.16
N LEU A 143 11.62 7.43 -8.32
CA LEU A 143 10.69 7.44 -9.45
C LEU A 143 9.37 6.76 -9.10
N THR A 144 9.42 5.65 -8.39
CA THR A 144 8.23 4.95 -7.90
C THR A 144 7.43 5.84 -6.95
N ALA A 145 8.07 6.40 -5.92
CA ALA A 145 7.42 7.26 -4.95
C ALA A 145 6.84 8.53 -5.61
N GLY A 146 7.59 9.15 -6.54
CA GLY A 146 7.12 10.29 -7.33
C GLY A 146 5.88 9.95 -8.16
N GLY A 147 5.88 8.80 -8.83
CA GLY A 147 4.72 8.30 -9.57
C GLY A 147 3.49 8.11 -8.70
N VAL A 148 3.67 7.58 -7.50
CA VAL A 148 2.58 7.39 -6.52
C VAL A 148 2.06 8.72 -5.99
N ILE A 149 2.93 9.67 -5.69
CA ILE A 149 2.53 11.02 -5.28
C ILE A 149 1.68 11.67 -6.39
N LEU A 150 2.09 11.54 -7.66
CA LEU A 150 1.30 12.02 -8.80
C LEU A 150 -0.06 11.32 -8.93
N ALA A 151 -0.10 10.00 -8.79
CA ALA A 151 -1.35 9.24 -8.82
C ALA A 151 -2.29 9.68 -7.69
N PHE A 152 -1.76 9.84 -6.47
CA PHE A 152 -2.51 10.36 -5.34
C PHE A 152 -3.00 11.80 -5.57
N ALA A 153 -2.19 12.65 -6.19
CA ALA A 153 -2.59 14.01 -6.55
C ALA A 153 -3.77 14.01 -7.52
N VAL A 154 -3.74 13.18 -8.57
CA VAL A 154 -4.85 13.01 -9.51
C VAL A 154 -6.12 12.54 -8.78
N LEU A 155 -5.99 11.60 -7.84
CA LEU A 155 -7.09 11.14 -7.01
C LEU A 155 -7.67 12.27 -6.17
N ALA A 156 -6.83 12.88 -5.34
CA ALA A 156 -7.23 13.93 -4.43
C ALA A 156 -8.01 15.03 -5.17
N ARG A 157 -7.51 15.45 -6.33
CA ARG A 157 -8.19 16.45 -7.18
C ARG A 157 -9.57 16.02 -7.68
N ARG A 158 -9.79 14.72 -7.83
CA ARG A 158 -11.09 14.18 -8.29
C ARG A 158 -12.07 13.88 -7.16
N LEU A 159 -11.59 13.73 -5.94
CA LEU A 159 -12.41 13.40 -4.79
C LEU A 159 -13.07 14.63 -4.16
N VAL A 160 -12.40 15.77 -4.17
CA VAL A 160 -12.87 17.01 -3.54
C VAL A 160 -13.10 18.12 -4.57
N SER A 161 -13.97 19.05 -4.22
CA SER A 161 -14.35 20.18 -5.08
C SER A 161 -13.25 21.26 -5.11
N ASP A 162 -12.65 21.55 -3.96
CA ASP A 162 -11.60 22.57 -3.83
C ASP A 162 -10.19 21.96 -4.03
N TRP A 163 -9.49 22.41 -5.07
CA TRP A 163 -8.15 21.97 -5.39
C TRP A 163 -7.12 22.30 -4.30
N ARG A 164 -7.38 23.30 -3.46
CA ARG A 164 -6.51 23.71 -2.36
C ARG A 164 -6.49 22.66 -1.25
N ILE A 165 -7.68 22.11 -0.95
CA ILE A 165 -7.82 20.98 -0.02
C ILE A 165 -7.13 19.75 -0.58
N ALA A 166 -7.30 19.48 -1.89
CA ALA A 166 -6.56 18.42 -2.55
C ALA A 166 -5.05 18.62 -2.41
N MET A 167 -4.56 19.87 -2.54
CA MET A 167 -3.14 20.19 -2.40
C MET A 167 -2.61 19.94 -0.99
N LEU A 168 -3.36 20.31 0.05
CA LEU A 168 -3.00 19.99 1.44
C LEU A 168 -2.88 18.48 1.66
N ALA A 169 -3.79 17.70 1.08
CA ALA A 169 -3.74 16.24 1.14
C ALA A 169 -2.51 15.67 0.39
N VAL A 170 -2.16 16.22 -0.77
CA VAL A 170 -0.96 15.82 -1.52
C VAL A 170 0.32 16.10 -0.72
N VAL A 171 0.42 17.26 -0.09
CA VAL A 171 1.56 17.60 0.78
C VAL A 171 1.60 16.65 1.98
N ALA A 172 0.46 16.40 2.64
CA ALA A 172 0.39 15.48 3.77
C ALA A 172 0.86 14.07 3.39
N PHE A 173 0.46 13.58 2.22
CA PHE A 173 0.84 12.27 1.71
C PHE A 173 2.31 12.23 1.31
N ALA A 174 2.76 13.15 0.47
CA ALA A 174 4.13 13.18 -0.04
C ALA A 174 5.16 13.29 1.09
N TRP A 175 4.81 14.01 2.17
CA TRP A 175 5.69 14.23 3.32
C TRP A 175 5.33 13.36 4.53
N SER A 176 4.46 12.35 4.36
CA SER A 176 4.25 11.34 5.40
C SER A 176 5.52 10.51 5.62
N GLY A 177 5.67 10.00 6.85
CA GLY A 177 6.85 9.21 7.22
C GLY A 177 7.03 7.97 6.34
N GLY A 178 5.93 7.31 6.00
CA GLY A 178 5.94 6.15 5.11
C GLY A 178 6.46 6.48 3.72
N VAL A 179 5.93 7.52 3.07
CA VAL A 179 6.36 7.93 1.73
C VAL A 179 7.81 8.41 1.73
N GLN A 180 8.20 9.24 2.70
CA GLN A 180 9.56 9.76 2.78
C GLN A 180 10.61 8.68 3.06
N MET A 181 10.27 7.64 3.81
CA MET A 181 11.13 6.47 3.99
C MET A 181 11.40 5.78 2.65
N HIS A 182 10.34 5.44 1.93
CA HIS A 182 10.44 4.71 0.67
C HIS A 182 10.96 5.54 -0.51
N LEU A 183 10.88 6.85 -0.42
CA LEU A 183 11.46 7.75 -1.39
C LEU A 183 13.00 7.77 -1.31
N ARG A 184 13.56 7.51 -0.13
CA ARG A 184 15.01 7.61 0.15
C ARG A 184 15.72 6.27 0.13
N ILE A 185 14.99 5.17 0.36
CA ILE A 185 15.52 3.81 0.51
C ILE A 185 14.75 2.89 -0.41
N LEU A 186 15.45 1.96 -1.05
CA LEU A 186 14.82 0.95 -1.90
C LEU A 186 14.14 -0.12 -1.03
N ARG A 187 12.80 -0.14 -1.06
CA ARG A 187 11.97 -1.06 -0.27
C ARG A 187 10.76 -1.52 -1.05
N SER A 188 10.23 -2.68 -0.68
CA SER A 188 9.10 -3.31 -1.36
C SER A 188 7.72 -2.78 -0.97
N GLU A 189 7.59 -2.16 0.21
CA GLU A 189 6.30 -1.73 0.75
C GLU A 189 5.64 -0.66 -0.11
N MET A 190 6.42 0.25 -0.68
CA MET A 190 5.88 1.34 -1.49
C MET A 190 5.16 0.84 -2.74
N ILE A 191 5.77 -0.09 -3.47
CA ILE A 191 5.15 -0.68 -4.68
C ILE A 191 3.87 -1.42 -4.28
N ALA A 192 3.91 -2.23 -3.22
CA ALA A 192 2.76 -2.96 -2.74
C ALA A 192 1.60 -2.03 -2.34
N ALA A 193 1.87 -1.01 -1.53
CA ALA A 193 0.88 -0.03 -1.11
C ALA A 193 0.33 0.77 -2.30
N SER A 194 1.18 1.11 -3.27
CA SER A 194 0.80 1.85 -4.46
C SER A 194 -0.25 1.12 -5.27
N PHE A 195 -0.04 -0.17 -5.54
CA PHE A 195 -1.01 -0.98 -6.27
C PHE A 195 -2.34 -1.07 -5.53
N CYS A 196 -2.33 -1.30 -4.21
CA CYS A 196 -3.55 -1.37 -3.41
C CYS A 196 -4.29 -0.03 -3.35
N VAL A 197 -3.57 1.08 -3.21
CA VAL A 197 -4.16 2.42 -3.22
C VAL A 197 -4.73 2.75 -4.60
N LEU A 198 -4.05 2.42 -5.69
CA LEU A 198 -4.58 2.58 -7.05
C LEU A 198 -5.85 1.74 -7.25
N ALA A 199 -5.89 0.51 -6.75
CA ALA A 199 -7.08 -0.33 -6.77
C ALA A 199 -8.27 0.34 -6.05
N LEU A 200 -8.04 0.85 -4.84
CA LEU A 200 -9.05 1.59 -4.08
C LEU A 200 -9.55 2.81 -4.84
N ILE A 201 -8.64 3.56 -5.46
CA ILE A 201 -8.95 4.73 -6.28
C ILE A 201 -9.86 4.38 -7.45
N ILE A 202 -9.49 3.36 -8.23
CA ILE A 202 -10.27 2.90 -9.40
C ILE A 202 -11.69 2.53 -8.96
N LEU A 203 -11.82 1.80 -7.86
CA LEU A 203 -13.12 1.39 -7.33
C LEU A 203 -13.95 2.57 -6.84
N ILE A 204 -13.37 3.52 -6.11
CA ILE A 204 -14.06 4.74 -5.68
C ILE A 204 -14.53 5.57 -6.88
N LEU A 205 -13.68 5.72 -7.89
CA LEU A 205 -14.05 6.46 -9.11
C LEU A 205 -15.16 5.76 -9.90
N ALA A 206 -15.09 4.43 -10.03
CA ALA A 206 -16.14 3.64 -10.68
C ALA A 206 -17.46 3.69 -9.90
N ALA A 207 -17.37 3.72 -8.57
CA ALA A 207 -18.53 3.88 -7.70
C ALA A 207 -19.24 5.22 -7.88
N ARG A 208 -18.48 6.28 -8.15
CA ARG A 208 -19.02 7.66 -8.33
C ARG A 208 -19.46 7.99 -9.75
N ARG A 209 -18.99 7.24 -10.75
CA ARG A 209 -19.26 7.53 -12.17
C ARG A 209 -19.88 6.33 -12.87
N ALA A 210 -21.08 6.50 -13.38
CA ALA A 210 -21.75 5.47 -14.18
C ALA A 210 -21.04 5.12 -15.51
N SER A 211 -20.07 5.93 -15.95
CA SER A 211 -19.36 5.74 -17.22
C SER A 211 -18.29 4.63 -17.19
N VAL A 212 -17.87 4.18 -16.01
CA VAL A 212 -16.88 3.11 -15.89
C VAL A 212 -17.60 1.81 -15.57
N PRO A 213 -17.49 0.77 -16.42
CA PRO A 213 -18.09 -0.53 -16.13
C PRO A 213 -17.53 -1.11 -14.84
N ARG A 214 -18.40 -1.35 -13.85
CA ARG A 214 -18.01 -1.85 -12.52
C ARG A 214 -17.23 -3.17 -12.60
N PRO A 215 -17.61 -4.18 -13.40
CA PRO A 215 -16.81 -5.41 -13.51
C PRO A 215 -15.39 -5.17 -13.99
N LEU A 216 -15.19 -4.26 -14.96
CA LEU A 216 -13.84 -3.91 -15.43
C LEU A 216 -13.01 -3.26 -14.32
N ALA A 217 -13.62 -2.31 -13.58
CA ALA A 217 -12.95 -1.68 -12.45
C ALA A 217 -12.57 -2.68 -11.35
N ILE A 218 -13.44 -3.65 -11.06
CA ILE A 218 -13.19 -4.73 -10.10
C ILE A 218 -12.06 -5.66 -10.60
N GLY A 219 -12.07 -6.03 -11.87
CA GLY A 219 -11.01 -6.83 -12.47
C GLY A 219 -9.64 -6.14 -12.41
N LEU A 220 -9.57 -4.87 -12.79
CA LEU A 220 -8.35 -4.07 -12.68
C LEU A 220 -7.90 -3.90 -11.22
N ALA A 221 -8.83 -3.68 -10.30
CA ALA A 221 -8.51 -3.59 -8.89
C ALA A 221 -7.96 -4.91 -8.34
N ALA A 222 -8.55 -6.05 -8.72
CA ALA A 222 -8.07 -7.37 -8.33
C ALA A 222 -6.67 -7.66 -8.89
N LEU A 223 -6.42 -7.31 -10.15
CA LEU A 223 -5.07 -7.37 -10.73
C LEU A 223 -4.06 -6.58 -9.91
N LEU A 224 -4.36 -5.32 -9.63
CA LEU A 224 -3.47 -4.46 -8.85
C LEU A 224 -3.27 -4.97 -7.42
N CYS A 225 -4.33 -5.47 -6.77
CA CYS A 225 -4.23 -6.07 -5.44
C CYS A 225 -3.33 -7.31 -5.44
N THR A 226 -3.43 -8.15 -6.46
CA THR A 226 -2.56 -9.33 -6.60
C THR A 226 -1.11 -8.91 -6.78
N LEU A 227 -0.82 -7.97 -7.66
CA LEU A 227 0.53 -7.41 -7.83
C LEU A 227 1.06 -6.79 -6.52
N GLY A 228 0.21 -6.12 -5.76
CA GLY A 228 0.58 -5.59 -4.44
C GLY A 228 0.93 -6.70 -3.44
N LEU A 229 0.12 -7.77 -3.40
CA LEU A 229 0.32 -8.91 -2.51
C LEU A 229 1.61 -9.66 -2.83
N GLU A 230 1.90 -9.88 -4.10
CA GLU A 230 3.13 -10.52 -4.59
C GLU A 230 4.39 -9.74 -4.22
N ASN A 231 4.25 -8.45 -3.95
CA ASN A 231 5.36 -7.61 -3.56
C ASN A 231 5.53 -7.51 -2.04
N LYS A 232 4.43 -7.48 -1.28
CA LYS A 232 4.47 -7.43 0.20
C LYS A 232 3.21 -8.02 0.82
N VAL A 233 3.39 -8.97 1.70
CA VAL A 233 2.31 -9.69 2.41
C VAL A 233 1.36 -8.76 3.16
N HIS A 234 1.85 -7.64 3.71
CA HIS A 234 1.04 -6.65 4.42
C HIS A 234 -0.10 -6.06 3.56
N ALA A 235 0.04 -6.10 2.23
CA ALA A 235 -1.01 -5.67 1.30
C ALA A 235 -2.35 -6.38 1.53
N ILE A 236 -2.34 -7.63 2.03
CA ILE A 236 -3.57 -8.41 2.29
C ILE A 236 -4.53 -7.69 3.24
N LEU A 237 -4.01 -6.93 4.19
CA LEU A 237 -4.81 -6.21 5.18
C LEU A 237 -5.61 -5.07 4.53
N LEU A 238 -4.95 -4.33 3.63
CA LEU A 238 -5.62 -3.28 2.86
C LEU A 238 -6.58 -3.89 1.84
N ILE A 239 -6.19 -4.97 1.18
CA ILE A 239 -7.04 -5.70 0.22
C ILE A 239 -8.34 -6.16 0.89
N ALA A 240 -8.26 -6.74 2.09
CA ALA A 240 -9.42 -7.19 2.85
C ALA A 240 -10.35 -6.03 3.27
N ALA A 241 -9.81 -4.82 3.45
CA ALA A 241 -10.58 -3.64 3.82
C ALA A 241 -11.26 -2.95 2.60
N ILE A 242 -10.73 -3.11 1.39
CA ILE A 242 -11.22 -2.42 0.18
C ILE A 242 -12.73 -2.52 -0.03
N PRO A 243 -13.38 -3.71 0.07
CA PRO A 243 -14.82 -3.81 -0.16
C PRO A 243 -15.63 -2.90 0.76
N VAL A 244 -15.27 -2.83 2.03
CA VAL A 244 -15.93 -1.97 3.04
C VAL A 244 -15.66 -0.49 2.76
N LEU A 245 -14.44 -0.15 2.34
CA LEU A 245 -14.04 1.24 2.06
C LEU A 245 -14.76 1.84 0.84
N VAL A 246 -15.09 1.02 -0.15
CA VAL A 246 -15.74 1.49 -1.39
C VAL A 246 -17.24 1.70 -1.22
N VAL A 247 -17.90 0.90 -0.37
CA VAL A 247 -19.36 0.91 -0.17
C VAL A 247 -19.93 2.33 0.01
N PRO A 248 -19.40 3.19 0.88
CA PRO A 248 -20.01 4.50 1.12
C PRO A 248 -19.84 5.51 -0.02
N PHE A 249 -18.99 5.23 -1.01
CA PHE A 249 -18.77 6.11 -2.16
C PHE A 249 -19.74 5.83 -3.31
N GLY A 250 -20.47 4.73 -3.25
CA GLY A 250 -21.41 4.35 -4.31
C GLY A 250 -22.73 5.08 -4.24
N THR A 251 -23.23 5.46 -5.39
CA THR A 251 -24.63 5.81 -5.59
C THR A 251 -25.35 4.57 -6.11
N ALA A 252 -26.45 4.18 -5.48
CA ALA A 252 -27.34 3.16 -6.01
C ALA A 252 -27.89 3.68 -7.35
N THR A 253 -27.25 3.32 -8.45
CA THR A 253 -27.73 3.73 -9.77
C THR A 253 -28.47 2.56 -10.40
N SER A 254 -29.72 2.81 -10.78
CA SER A 254 -30.56 1.95 -11.63
C SER A 254 -29.96 1.74 -13.04
N GLY A 255 -28.76 2.23 -13.33
CA GLY A 255 -28.11 2.15 -14.63
C GLY A 255 -27.39 0.85 -14.95
N SER A 256 -27.22 -0.05 -13.97
CA SER A 256 -26.47 -1.31 -14.17
C SER A 256 -27.15 -2.30 -15.11
N VAL A 257 -28.48 -2.25 -15.21
CA VAL A 257 -29.26 -3.14 -16.09
C VAL A 257 -29.00 -2.86 -17.57
N ALA A 258 -28.64 -1.64 -17.94
CA ALA A 258 -28.39 -1.27 -19.32
C ALA A 258 -27.08 -1.88 -19.89
N PHE A 259 -26.04 -2.00 -19.07
CA PHE A 259 -24.74 -2.56 -19.50
C PHE A 259 -24.88 -4.03 -19.96
N TRP A 260 -25.63 -4.86 -19.23
CA TRP A 260 -25.80 -6.28 -19.54
C TRP A 260 -26.61 -6.57 -20.80
N ARG A 261 -27.28 -5.57 -21.34
CA ARG A 261 -27.99 -5.65 -22.62
C ARG A 261 -27.07 -5.39 -23.83
N THR A 262 -25.83 -5.01 -23.61
CA THR A 262 -24.87 -4.75 -24.69
C THR A 262 -24.07 -6.02 -25.02
N SER A 263 -23.75 -6.23 -26.29
CA SER A 263 -22.87 -7.30 -26.73
C SER A 263 -21.49 -7.26 -26.09
N GLN A 264 -21.00 -6.06 -25.79
CA GLN A 264 -19.72 -5.83 -25.10
C GLN A 264 -19.69 -6.40 -23.68
N ALA A 265 -20.81 -6.37 -22.97
CA ALA A 265 -20.91 -6.97 -21.64
C ALA A 265 -20.74 -8.49 -21.66
N TRP A 266 -21.35 -9.15 -22.66
CA TRP A 266 -21.21 -10.59 -22.85
C TRP A 266 -19.80 -10.99 -23.25
N VAL A 267 -19.16 -10.22 -24.15
CA VAL A 267 -17.76 -10.45 -24.51
C VAL A 267 -16.85 -10.27 -23.28
N ALA A 268 -17.05 -9.23 -22.49
CA ALA A 268 -16.29 -9.01 -21.25
C ALA A 268 -16.51 -10.13 -20.22
N ALA A 269 -17.76 -10.60 -20.07
CA ALA A 269 -18.09 -11.72 -19.19
C ALA A 269 -17.45 -13.03 -19.67
N LEU A 270 -17.52 -13.33 -20.97
CA LEU A 270 -16.89 -14.49 -21.56
C LEU A 270 -15.37 -14.45 -21.36
N LEU A 271 -14.74 -13.33 -21.66
CA LEU A 271 -13.30 -13.13 -21.45
C LEU A 271 -12.92 -13.31 -19.97
N ALA A 272 -13.70 -12.76 -19.05
CA ALA A 272 -13.48 -12.92 -17.62
C ALA A 272 -13.58 -14.39 -17.18
N VAL A 273 -14.56 -15.15 -17.72
CA VAL A 273 -14.70 -16.58 -17.44
C VAL A 273 -13.51 -17.36 -18.01
N VAL A 274 -13.10 -17.09 -19.24
CA VAL A 274 -11.94 -17.75 -19.86
C VAL A 274 -10.67 -17.49 -19.05
N LEU A 275 -10.45 -16.25 -18.64
CA LEU A 275 -9.29 -15.88 -17.82
C LEU A 275 -9.36 -16.49 -16.42
N ALA A 276 -10.54 -16.58 -15.81
CA ALA A 276 -10.72 -17.24 -14.52
C ALA A 276 -10.44 -18.74 -14.62
N LEU A 277 -10.89 -19.39 -15.72
CA LEU A 277 -10.59 -20.81 -15.97
C LEU A 277 -9.11 -21.04 -16.24
N ALA A 278 -8.47 -20.19 -17.05
CA ALA A 278 -7.03 -20.26 -17.28
C ALA A 278 -6.23 -20.12 -15.97
N GLY A 279 -6.63 -19.19 -15.11
CA GLY A 279 -6.00 -19.03 -13.81
C GLY A 279 -6.27 -20.16 -12.83
N ALA A 280 -7.48 -20.68 -12.82
CA ALA A 280 -7.77 -21.88 -12.06
C ALA A 280 -6.88 -23.05 -12.50
N PHE A 281 -6.62 -23.15 -13.81
CA PHE A 281 -5.72 -24.18 -14.36
C PHE A 281 -4.26 -23.96 -13.92
N ILE A 282 -3.79 -22.72 -13.89
CA ILE A 282 -2.43 -22.35 -13.42
C ILE A 282 -2.32 -22.51 -11.90
N VAL A 283 -3.34 -22.10 -11.16
CA VAL A 283 -3.32 -22.12 -9.69
C VAL A 283 -3.64 -23.51 -9.13
N TRP A 284 -4.34 -24.36 -9.89
CA TRP A 284 -4.75 -25.70 -9.43
C TRP A 284 -3.58 -26.57 -8.95
N PRO A 285 -2.45 -26.68 -9.63
CA PRO A 285 -1.30 -27.45 -9.12
C PRO A 285 -0.82 -26.96 -7.75
N LEU A 286 -0.85 -25.64 -7.54
CA LEU A 286 -0.48 -25.02 -6.26
C LEU A 286 -1.49 -25.32 -5.16
N VAL A 287 -2.77 -25.26 -5.49
CA VAL A 287 -3.85 -25.60 -4.56
C VAL A 287 -3.80 -27.10 -4.24
N ALA A 288 -3.58 -27.94 -5.23
CA ALA A 288 -3.45 -29.40 -5.06
C ALA A 288 -2.23 -29.74 -4.19
N ALA A 289 -1.09 -29.12 -4.43
CA ALA A 289 0.10 -29.27 -3.58
C ALA A 289 -0.12 -28.76 -2.16
N GLY A 290 -0.92 -27.70 -1.99
CA GLY A 290 -1.31 -27.17 -0.67
C GLY A 290 -2.33 -28.05 0.07
N ILE A 291 -3.09 -28.88 -0.64
CA ILE A 291 -4.08 -29.79 -0.04
C ILE A 291 -3.41 -31.12 0.39
N ASP A 292 -2.38 -31.55 -0.30
CA ASP A 292 -1.61 -32.76 0.09
C ASP A 292 -0.45 -32.39 1.02
N PRO A 293 -0.55 -32.70 2.34
CA PRO A 293 0.49 -32.34 3.30
C PRO A 293 1.85 -32.97 3.01
N ALA A 294 1.90 -34.15 2.39
CA ALA A 294 3.13 -34.86 2.09
C ALA A 294 3.87 -34.18 0.92
N ASN A 295 3.15 -33.83 -0.14
CA ASN A 295 3.71 -33.10 -1.27
C ASN A 295 4.10 -31.67 -0.88
N ALA A 296 3.29 -31.00 -0.07
CA ALA A 296 3.59 -29.68 0.44
C ALA A 296 4.87 -29.69 1.30
N ALA A 297 5.01 -30.66 2.19
CA ALA A 297 6.21 -30.79 3.02
C ALA A 297 7.47 -31.10 2.20
N ALA A 298 7.36 -31.99 1.19
CA ALA A 298 8.47 -32.31 0.29
C ALA A 298 8.93 -31.10 -0.53
N ALA A 299 8.02 -30.20 -0.90
CA ALA A 299 8.32 -28.97 -1.61
C ALA A 299 8.67 -27.79 -0.67
N GLY A 300 8.75 -28.01 0.66
CA GLY A 300 8.96 -26.94 1.62
C GLY A 300 7.77 -25.98 1.76
N LEU A 301 6.60 -26.40 1.26
CA LEU A 301 5.38 -25.60 1.25
C LEU A 301 4.49 -25.94 2.44
N LYS A 302 3.82 -24.94 2.99
CA LYS A 302 2.85 -25.15 4.07
C LYS A 302 1.43 -25.13 3.52
N PRO A 303 0.55 -26.04 3.98
CA PRO A 303 -0.80 -26.16 3.43
C PRO A 303 -1.56 -24.84 3.46
N LEU A 304 -2.13 -24.45 2.31
CA LEU A 304 -2.88 -23.20 2.14
C LEU A 304 -4.18 -23.17 2.96
N LEU A 305 -4.90 -24.30 3.05
CA LEU A 305 -6.27 -24.35 3.55
C LEU A 305 -6.44 -25.13 4.85
N PHE A 306 -5.55 -26.05 5.20
CA PHE A 306 -5.74 -26.97 6.32
C PHE A 306 -4.50 -27.07 7.18
N GLY A 307 -4.09 -26.01 7.79
CA GLY A 307 -3.00 -26.03 8.72
C GLY A 307 -3.37 -25.43 10.07
N ARG A 308 -2.40 -25.16 10.89
CA ARG A 308 -2.51 -24.52 12.20
C ARG A 308 -3.37 -23.24 12.19
N PHE A 309 -3.57 -22.62 11.02
CA PHE A 309 -4.30 -21.37 10.81
C PHE A 309 -5.58 -21.51 9.98
N GLY A 310 -6.11 -22.71 9.83
CA GLY A 310 -7.34 -22.96 9.07
C GLY A 310 -8.51 -22.08 9.52
N ALA A 311 -8.69 -21.85 10.82
CA ALA A 311 -9.72 -20.98 11.37
C ALA A 311 -9.56 -19.52 10.87
N TYR A 312 -8.34 -19.03 10.72
CA TYR A 312 -8.07 -17.69 10.20
C TYR A 312 -8.40 -17.55 8.71
N GLN A 313 -8.09 -18.58 7.93
CA GLN A 313 -8.42 -18.63 6.51
C GLN A 313 -9.94 -18.67 6.31
N PHE A 314 -10.65 -19.47 7.08
CA PHE A 314 -12.12 -19.49 7.08
C PHE A 314 -12.72 -18.15 7.50
N ALA A 315 -12.17 -17.49 8.51
CA ALA A 315 -12.62 -16.16 8.93
C ALA A 315 -12.40 -15.12 7.81
N LEU A 316 -11.28 -15.18 7.09
CA LEU A 316 -11.02 -14.28 5.95
C LEU A 316 -11.98 -14.54 4.80
N ILE A 317 -12.17 -15.81 4.41
CA ILE A 317 -13.13 -16.20 3.36
C ILE A 317 -14.54 -15.77 3.75
N GLY A 318 -14.94 -16.03 5.01
CA GLY A 318 -16.20 -15.57 5.56
C GLY A 318 -16.35 -14.06 5.54
N GLY A 319 -15.31 -13.32 5.92
CA GLY A 319 -15.28 -11.86 5.87
C GLY A 319 -15.44 -11.32 4.45
N ILE A 320 -14.77 -11.92 3.48
CA ILE A 320 -14.91 -11.56 2.04
C ILE A 320 -16.34 -11.86 1.58
N ALA A 321 -16.89 -13.02 1.89
CA ALA A 321 -18.26 -13.41 1.52
C ALA A 321 -19.29 -12.45 2.14
N ILE A 322 -19.15 -12.13 3.42
CA ILE A 322 -19.99 -11.13 4.11
C ILE A 322 -19.84 -9.75 3.44
N GLY A 323 -18.62 -9.33 3.14
CA GLY A 323 -18.36 -8.07 2.42
C GLY A 323 -19.07 -8.02 1.08
N MET A 324 -19.04 -9.13 0.31
CA MET A 324 -19.74 -9.23 -0.98
C MET A 324 -21.27 -9.20 -0.81
N ILE A 325 -21.81 -9.86 0.22
CA ILE A 325 -23.25 -9.83 0.51
C ILE A 325 -23.69 -8.42 0.92
N VAL A 326 -22.92 -7.76 1.78
CA VAL A 326 -23.16 -6.38 2.21
C VAL A 326 -23.11 -5.44 1.00
N PHE A 327 -22.10 -5.59 0.15
CA PHE A 327 -21.97 -4.84 -1.09
C PHE A 327 -23.21 -5.04 -1.99
N ALA A 328 -23.60 -6.27 -2.27
CA ALA A 328 -24.76 -6.59 -3.11
C ALA A 328 -26.06 -5.97 -2.55
N ARG A 329 -26.23 -6.02 -1.22
CA ARG A 329 -27.43 -5.49 -0.54
C ARG A 329 -27.45 -3.96 -0.51
N LEU A 330 -26.36 -3.31 -0.15
CA LEU A 330 -26.27 -1.86 -0.04
C LEU A 330 -26.32 -1.16 -1.41
N TRP A 331 -25.74 -1.78 -2.42
CA TRP A 331 -25.71 -1.23 -3.77
C TRP A 331 -26.87 -1.69 -4.65
N GLN A 332 -27.76 -2.54 -4.13
CA GLN A 332 -28.91 -3.11 -4.84
C GLN A 332 -28.51 -3.74 -6.19
N VAL A 333 -27.37 -4.43 -6.22
CA VAL A 333 -26.86 -5.11 -7.42
C VAL A 333 -27.58 -6.42 -7.63
N SER A 334 -27.83 -6.77 -8.88
CA SER A 334 -28.43 -8.05 -9.25
C SER A 334 -27.46 -9.22 -9.00
N ALA A 335 -28.00 -10.44 -8.89
CA ALA A 335 -27.18 -11.64 -8.80
C ALA A 335 -26.23 -11.78 -10.00
N ALA A 336 -26.70 -11.45 -11.22
CA ALA A 336 -25.89 -11.49 -12.43
C ALA A 336 -24.71 -10.51 -12.35
N GLU A 337 -24.93 -9.29 -11.85
CA GLU A 337 -23.87 -8.28 -11.67
C GLU A 337 -22.88 -8.74 -10.59
N THR A 338 -23.34 -9.37 -9.52
CA THR A 338 -22.48 -9.95 -8.48
C THR A 338 -21.60 -11.08 -9.05
N LEU A 339 -22.17 -11.98 -9.83
CA LEU A 339 -21.41 -13.06 -10.46
C LEU A 339 -20.37 -12.51 -11.46
N ALA A 340 -20.74 -11.51 -12.24
CA ALA A 340 -19.79 -10.86 -13.14
C ALA A 340 -18.68 -10.13 -12.40
N ALA A 341 -18.96 -9.48 -11.28
CA ALA A 341 -17.95 -8.87 -10.44
C ALA A 341 -16.99 -9.92 -9.87
N MET A 342 -17.51 -11.08 -9.43
CA MET A 342 -16.70 -12.21 -8.97
C MET A 342 -15.82 -12.77 -10.10
N ALA A 343 -16.39 -12.99 -11.30
CA ALA A 343 -15.64 -13.47 -12.45
C ALA A 343 -14.54 -12.47 -12.87
N ALA A 344 -14.86 -11.18 -12.87
CA ALA A 344 -13.90 -10.14 -13.18
C ALA A 344 -12.78 -10.05 -12.12
N ALA A 345 -13.10 -10.17 -10.83
CA ALA A 345 -12.12 -10.23 -9.76
C ALA A 345 -11.20 -11.45 -9.90
N SER A 346 -11.76 -12.61 -10.19
CA SER A 346 -11.00 -13.84 -10.43
C SER A 346 -10.08 -13.72 -11.64
N ALA A 347 -10.59 -13.16 -12.76
CA ALA A 347 -9.78 -12.91 -13.95
C ALA A 347 -8.64 -11.93 -13.67
N GLY A 348 -8.90 -10.84 -12.97
CA GLY A 348 -7.87 -9.88 -12.59
C GLY A 348 -6.78 -10.48 -11.70
N ALA A 349 -7.18 -11.24 -10.68
CA ALA A 349 -6.24 -11.96 -9.81
C ALA A 349 -5.40 -12.97 -10.59
N THR A 350 -6.04 -13.72 -11.50
CA THR A 350 -5.36 -14.68 -12.40
C THR A 350 -4.32 -14.00 -13.29
N PHE A 351 -4.66 -12.84 -13.84
CA PHE A 351 -3.71 -12.06 -14.65
C PHE A 351 -2.49 -11.63 -13.84
N GLY A 352 -2.68 -11.23 -12.56
CA GLY A 352 -1.58 -10.91 -11.67
C GLY A 352 -0.68 -12.12 -11.44
N LEU A 353 -1.27 -13.28 -11.12
CA LEU A 353 -0.53 -14.53 -10.92
C LEU A 353 0.19 -14.99 -12.20
N LEU A 354 -0.45 -14.85 -13.38
CA LEU A 354 0.16 -15.18 -14.65
C LEU A 354 1.36 -14.26 -14.94
N ALA A 355 1.25 -12.97 -14.65
CA ALA A 355 2.36 -12.04 -14.82
C ALA A 355 3.56 -12.42 -13.93
N LEU A 356 3.30 -12.96 -12.72
CA LEU A 356 4.33 -13.48 -11.85
C LEU A 356 4.92 -14.79 -12.39
N ASP A 357 4.08 -15.73 -12.83
CA ASP A 357 4.51 -17.01 -13.38
C ASP A 357 5.42 -16.86 -14.62
N LEU A 358 5.11 -15.92 -15.50
CA LEU A 358 5.96 -15.58 -16.64
C LEU A 358 7.33 -14.98 -16.25
N SER A 359 7.45 -14.49 -15.03
CA SER A 359 8.64 -13.78 -14.53
C SER A 359 9.46 -14.60 -13.56
N TYR A 360 8.85 -15.58 -12.90
CA TYR A 360 9.45 -16.44 -11.88
C TYR A 360 8.98 -17.89 -12.04
N ASP A 361 9.75 -18.82 -11.46
CA ASP A 361 9.28 -20.19 -11.32
C ASP A 361 8.02 -20.23 -10.44
N ILE A 362 7.00 -20.97 -10.89
CA ILE A 362 5.70 -21.08 -10.22
C ILE A 362 5.80 -21.56 -8.77
N ASN A 363 6.82 -22.33 -8.42
CA ASN A 363 7.07 -22.76 -7.05
C ASN A 363 7.32 -21.60 -6.08
N ASN A 364 7.76 -20.45 -6.59
CA ASN A 364 8.00 -19.25 -5.79
C ASN A 364 6.71 -18.48 -5.48
N VAL A 365 5.67 -18.64 -6.30
CA VAL A 365 4.35 -18.01 -6.12
C VAL A 365 3.68 -18.51 -4.85
N VAL A 366 3.95 -19.74 -4.44
CA VAL A 366 3.32 -20.37 -3.26
C VAL A 366 3.63 -19.62 -1.97
N VAL A 367 4.80 -19.02 -1.86
CA VAL A 367 5.17 -18.17 -0.70
C VAL A 367 4.21 -16.98 -0.59
N VAL A 368 3.74 -16.48 -1.72
CA VAL A 368 2.79 -15.36 -1.78
C VAL A 368 1.36 -15.84 -1.49
N LEU A 369 1.01 -17.05 -1.91
CA LEU A 369 -0.32 -17.62 -1.69
C LEU A 369 -0.61 -17.98 -0.23
N ASN A 370 0.39 -18.02 0.63
CA ASN A 370 0.20 -18.21 2.08
C ASN A 370 0.60 -16.97 2.92
N PRO A 371 0.07 -15.77 2.61
CA PRO A 371 0.46 -14.55 3.29
C PRO A 371 0.01 -14.51 4.74
N LEU A 372 -1.10 -15.19 5.09
CA LEU A 372 -1.64 -15.20 6.45
C LEU A 372 -0.75 -15.96 7.41
N GLU A 373 -0.24 -17.11 7.01
CA GLU A 373 0.70 -17.87 7.84
C GLU A 373 1.94 -17.02 8.11
N LYS A 374 2.47 -16.38 7.07
CA LYS A 374 3.63 -15.51 7.22
C LYS A 374 3.38 -14.34 8.17
N MET A 375 2.20 -13.72 8.10
CA MET A 375 1.80 -12.66 9.03
C MET A 375 1.75 -13.15 10.47
N ILE A 376 1.33 -14.39 10.71
CA ILE A 376 1.14 -14.96 12.05
C ILE A 376 2.47 -15.50 12.61
N THR A 377 3.33 -16.11 11.79
CA THR A 377 4.64 -16.63 12.24
C THR A 377 5.59 -15.51 12.71
N TYR A 378 5.37 -14.29 12.27
CA TYR A 378 6.12 -13.12 12.77
C TYR A 378 5.55 -12.51 14.06
N VAL A 379 4.52 -13.10 14.64
CA VAL A 379 3.96 -12.65 15.93
C VAL A 379 4.78 -13.27 17.05
N ASP A 380 5.30 -12.45 17.95
CA ASP A 380 6.15 -12.86 19.10
C ASP A 380 5.48 -13.85 20.09
N ALA A 381 4.26 -14.29 19.83
CA ALA A 381 3.54 -15.25 20.65
C ALA A 381 2.68 -16.19 19.79
N PRO A 382 3.30 -17.08 18.98
CA PRO A 382 2.59 -18.02 18.12
C PRO A 382 1.69 -18.98 18.92
N GLU A 383 2.00 -19.26 20.18
CA GLU A 383 1.23 -20.14 21.07
C GLU A 383 -0.11 -19.52 21.49
N ALA A 384 -0.12 -18.21 21.74
CA ALA A 384 -1.36 -17.51 22.08
C ALA A 384 -2.35 -17.43 20.90
N ALA A 385 -1.87 -17.44 19.67
CA ALA A 385 -2.72 -17.45 18.47
C ALA A 385 -3.39 -18.83 18.23
N GLY A 386 -2.93 -19.86 18.88
CA GLY A 386 -3.48 -21.23 18.77
C GLY A 386 -4.82 -21.45 19.48
N SER A 387 -5.25 -20.52 20.33
CA SER A 387 -6.56 -20.55 20.99
C SER A 387 -7.42 -19.34 20.58
N LEU A 388 -8.74 -19.52 20.54
CA LEU A 388 -9.68 -18.44 20.20
C LEU A 388 -9.58 -17.27 21.21
N SER A 389 -9.47 -17.58 22.49
CA SER A 389 -9.32 -16.60 23.57
C SER A 389 -7.99 -15.82 23.44
N GLY A 390 -6.90 -16.51 23.14
CA GLY A 390 -5.62 -15.91 22.89
C GLY A 390 -5.64 -14.99 21.66
N ALA A 391 -6.25 -15.42 20.56
CA ALA A 391 -6.40 -14.60 19.34
C ALA A 391 -7.22 -13.32 19.61
N ILE A 392 -8.32 -13.43 20.37
CA ILE A 392 -9.13 -12.27 20.78
C ILE A 392 -8.32 -11.33 21.69
N GLY A 393 -7.62 -11.87 22.68
CA GLY A 393 -6.75 -11.09 23.57
C GLY A 393 -5.68 -10.32 22.82
N LEU A 394 -5.08 -10.97 21.81
CA LEU A 394 -4.09 -10.36 20.92
C LEU A 394 -4.68 -9.22 20.08
N LEU A 395 -5.88 -9.41 19.54
CA LEU A 395 -6.58 -8.40 18.76
C LEU A 395 -6.92 -7.18 19.64
N LEU A 396 -7.49 -7.42 20.83
CA LEU A 396 -7.84 -6.35 21.78
C LEU A 396 -6.61 -5.55 22.24
N SER A 397 -5.52 -6.22 22.57
CA SER A 397 -4.26 -5.55 22.94
C SER A 397 -3.69 -4.73 21.79
N GLY A 398 -3.82 -5.24 20.56
CA GLY A 398 -3.44 -4.52 19.34
C GLY A 398 -4.27 -3.26 19.14
N VAL A 399 -5.60 -3.35 19.24
CA VAL A 399 -6.52 -2.20 19.14
C VAL A 399 -6.19 -1.14 20.19
N LEU A 400 -6.02 -1.53 21.45
CA LEU A 400 -5.65 -0.60 22.53
C LEU A 400 -4.29 0.05 22.26
N GLY A 401 -3.32 -0.72 21.77
CA GLY A 401 -2.00 -0.21 21.38
C GLY A 401 -2.09 0.84 20.27
N VAL A 402 -2.93 0.61 19.26
CA VAL A 402 -3.15 1.57 18.17
C VAL A 402 -3.87 2.81 18.65
N ILE A 403 -4.97 2.67 19.39
CA ILE A 403 -5.70 3.80 19.95
C ILE A 403 -4.75 4.69 20.76
N ARG A 404 -3.92 4.09 21.63
CA ARG A 404 -2.93 4.82 22.39
C ARG A 404 -1.96 5.61 21.51
N ARG A 405 -1.49 5.02 20.41
CA ARG A 405 -0.56 5.67 19.47
C ARG A 405 -1.22 6.74 18.60
N TYR A 406 -2.52 6.64 18.37
CA TYR A 406 -3.30 7.63 17.62
C TYR A 406 -3.73 8.83 18.47
N THR A 407 -3.72 8.69 19.78
CA THR A 407 -4.22 9.72 20.71
C THR A 407 -3.14 10.43 21.52
N PHE A 408 -2.02 9.75 21.82
CA PHE A 408 -0.97 10.29 22.70
C PHE A 408 0.30 10.66 21.94
N ILE A 409 0.58 11.96 21.85
CA ILE A 409 1.75 12.50 21.15
C ILE A 409 3.06 12.19 21.88
N LEU A 410 3.05 12.19 23.22
CA LEU A 410 4.26 12.07 24.03
C LEU A 410 4.81 10.64 24.14
N GLN A 411 4.17 9.70 23.49
CA GLN A 411 4.68 8.34 23.44
C GLN A 411 5.84 8.23 22.43
N SER A 412 6.92 7.58 22.80
CA SER A 412 8.15 7.42 22.00
C SER A 412 7.97 6.84 20.60
N SER A 413 6.84 6.21 20.35
CA SER A 413 6.45 5.62 19.05
C SER A 413 5.09 6.12 18.57
N ALA A 414 4.76 7.39 18.87
CA ALA A 414 3.54 8.03 18.38
C ALA A 414 3.50 8.00 16.85
N ARG A 415 2.31 7.74 16.28
CA ARG A 415 2.12 7.83 14.85
C ARG A 415 2.11 9.30 14.41
N PRO A 416 2.91 9.71 13.41
CA PRO A 416 2.93 11.11 12.97
C PRO A 416 1.55 11.64 12.55
N THR A 417 0.71 10.80 11.96
CA THR A 417 -0.66 11.14 11.56
C THR A 417 -1.63 11.40 12.72
N VAL A 418 -1.19 11.23 13.98
CA VAL A 418 -2.01 11.55 15.16
C VAL A 418 -2.57 12.97 15.13
N PHE A 419 -1.81 13.92 14.61
CA PHE A 419 -2.27 15.30 14.48
C PHE A 419 -3.45 15.44 13.53
N LEU A 420 -3.50 14.64 12.48
CA LEU A 420 -4.63 14.62 11.54
C LEU A 420 -5.86 13.96 12.19
N THR A 421 -5.68 12.96 13.04
CA THR A 421 -6.81 12.31 13.73
C THR A 421 -7.52 13.26 14.67
N TRP A 422 -6.83 14.23 15.24
CA TRP A 422 -7.42 15.28 16.10
C TRP A 422 -8.35 16.22 15.33
N LEU A 423 -8.16 16.37 14.03
CA LEU A 423 -9.08 17.09 13.17
C LEU A 423 -10.22 16.18 12.67
N ILE A 424 -9.88 14.94 12.33
CA ILE A 424 -10.79 13.99 11.70
C ILE A 424 -11.90 13.54 12.66
N LEU A 425 -11.55 13.16 13.90
CA LEU A 425 -12.53 12.67 14.86
C LEU A 425 -13.63 13.70 15.20
N PRO A 426 -13.30 14.95 15.57
CA PRO A 426 -14.30 15.99 15.73
C PRO A 426 -15.05 16.30 14.43
N GLY A 427 -14.36 16.23 13.28
CA GLY A 427 -14.96 16.41 11.96
C GLY A 427 -16.05 15.39 11.64
N ILE A 428 -15.84 14.11 11.97
CA ILE A 428 -16.82 13.03 11.82
C ILE A 428 -18.08 13.36 12.66
N VAL A 429 -17.88 13.72 13.94
CA VAL A 429 -18.99 14.04 14.84
C VAL A 429 -19.77 15.27 14.34
N LEU A 430 -19.05 16.29 13.89
CA LEU A 430 -19.66 17.51 13.36
C LEU A 430 -20.44 17.24 12.08
N ALA A 431 -19.88 16.49 11.12
CA ALA A 431 -20.55 16.12 9.90
C ALA A 431 -21.83 15.30 10.19
N TRP A 432 -21.75 14.34 11.12
CA TRP A 432 -22.90 13.56 11.56
C TRP A 432 -24.01 14.42 12.15
N ARG A 433 -23.68 15.33 13.08
CA ARG A 433 -24.64 16.25 13.72
C ARG A 433 -25.30 17.22 12.74
N ARG A 434 -24.63 17.51 11.63
CA ARG A 434 -25.16 18.39 10.58
C ARG A 434 -25.95 17.67 9.47
N GLY A 435 -26.15 16.37 9.61
CA GLY A 435 -26.90 15.58 8.64
C GLY A 435 -26.07 15.07 7.46
N GLU A 436 -24.78 15.40 7.38
CA GLU A 436 -23.83 14.90 6.37
C GLU A 436 -23.39 13.45 6.68
N ARG A 437 -24.38 12.58 6.89
CA ARG A 437 -24.18 11.20 7.39
C ARG A 437 -23.30 10.38 6.47
N GLN A 438 -23.42 10.55 5.15
CA GLN A 438 -22.62 9.81 4.17
C GLN A 438 -21.13 10.13 4.28
N VAL A 439 -20.79 11.42 4.39
CA VAL A 439 -19.40 11.86 4.53
C VAL A 439 -18.81 11.43 5.87
N ALA A 440 -19.59 11.54 6.95
CA ALA A 440 -19.20 11.05 8.26
C ALA A 440 -18.92 9.54 8.24
N LEU A 441 -19.78 8.75 7.58
CA LEU A 441 -19.59 7.31 7.44
C LEU A 441 -18.35 6.96 6.60
N GLN A 442 -18.14 7.68 5.47
CA GLN A 442 -16.94 7.51 4.64
C GLN A 442 -15.66 7.73 5.46
N ALA A 443 -15.58 8.85 6.17
CA ALA A 443 -14.43 9.17 7.00
C ALA A 443 -14.24 8.17 8.15
N ALA A 444 -15.33 7.77 8.80
CA ALA A 444 -15.29 6.79 9.90
C ALA A 444 -14.78 5.42 9.41
N LEU A 445 -15.25 4.93 8.28
CA LEU A 445 -14.80 3.65 7.73
C LEU A 445 -13.33 3.68 7.29
N LEU A 446 -12.88 4.78 6.69
CA LEU A 446 -11.45 4.97 6.36
C LEU A 446 -10.59 4.95 7.62
N MET A 447 -11.01 5.62 8.68
CA MET A 447 -10.31 5.61 9.96
C MET A 447 -10.31 4.24 10.62
N LEU A 448 -11.45 3.55 10.64
CA LEU A 448 -11.57 2.19 11.18
C LEU A 448 -10.68 1.20 10.43
N ALA A 449 -10.62 1.32 9.10
CA ALA A 449 -9.73 0.48 8.29
C ALA A 449 -8.26 0.77 8.61
N ALA A 450 -7.85 2.04 8.73
CA ALA A 450 -6.49 2.39 9.13
C ALA A 450 -6.14 1.84 10.51
N ILE A 451 -7.03 1.98 11.48
CA ILE A 451 -6.86 1.41 12.83
C ILE A 451 -6.76 -0.11 12.78
N GLY A 452 -7.64 -0.77 12.03
CA GLY A 452 -7.64 -2.23 11.89
C GLY A 452 -6.36 -2.78 11.26
N ILE A 453 -5.87 -2.14 10.20
CA ILE A 453 -4.61 -2.51 9.53
C ILE A 453 -3.43 -2.31 10.50
N ASP A 454 -3.36 -1.18 11.16
CA ASP A 454 -2.28 -0.88 12.11
C ASP A 454 -2.34 -1.77 13.37
N THR A 455 -3.53 -2.21 13.78
CA THR A 455 -3.71 -3.15 14.90
C THR A 455 -2.90 -4.43 14.69
N LEU A 456 -2.88 -4.94 13.47
CA LEU A 456 -2.09 -6.12 13.13
C LEU A 456 -0.59 -5.78 12.97
N GLY A 457 -0.28 -4.53 12.66
CA GLY A 457 1.10 -4.00 12.60
C GLY A 457 1.73 -3.70 13.96
N VAL A 458 0.93 -3.53 15.04
CA VAL A 458 1.42 -3.17 16.40
C VAL A 458 2.46 -4.15 16.90
N ARG A 459 2.30 -5.44 16.62
CA ARG A 459 3.23 -6.49 17.05
C ARG A 459 4.60 -6.42 16.40
N ARG A 460 4.70 -5.81 15.21
CA ARG A 460 5.96 -5.49 14.55
C ARG A 460 6.51 -4.12 14.95
N GLY A 461 5.98 -3.51 16.01
CA GLY A 461 6.43 -2.23 16.53
C GLY A 461 5.85 -1.01 15.83
N LEU A 462 4.84 -1.15 14.95
CA LEU A 462 4.27 -0.05 14.15
C LEU A 462 5.35 0.82 13.51
N LYS A 463 6.23 0.19 12.76
CA LYS A 463 7.33 0.87 12.11
C LYS A 463 6.83 1.79 10.99
N VAL A 464 7.52 2.90 10.80
CA VAL A 464 7.14 3.97 9.88
C VAL A 464 6.99 3.51 8.42
N GLU A 465 7.73 2.50 8.00
CA GLU A 465 7.66 1.92 6.66
C GLU A 465 6.30 1.33 6.31
N TYR A 466 5.52 0.86 7.30
CA TYR A 466 4.19 0.29 7.06
C TYR A 466 3.08 1.34 6.99
N PHE A 467 3.33 2.57 7.42
CA PHE A 467 2.32 3.64 7.34
C PHE A 467 1.93 4.01 5.91
N VAL A 468 2.74 3.63 4.93
CA VAL A 468 2.39 3.83 3.52
C VAL A 468 1.07 3.13 3.14
N PHE A 469 0.65 2.09 3.86
CA PHE A 469 -0.63 1.40 3.66
C PHE A 469 -1.83 2.13 4.30
N THR A 470 -1.61 2.91 5.34
CA THR A 470 -2.68 3.49 6.17
C THR A 470 -2.75 5.01 6.14
N ASP A 471 -1.62 5.70 5.93
CA ASP A 471 -1.59 7.15 5.78
C ASP A 471 -2.54 7.67 4.68
N PRO A 472 -2.65 7.04 3.48
CA PRO A 472 -3.60 7.47 2.47
C PRO A 472 -5.04 7.48 2.95
N LEU A 473 -5.43 6.48 3.76
CA LEU A 473 -6.79 6.36 4.28
C LEU A 473 -7.13 7.51 5.23
N ILE A 474 -6.21 7.82 6.15
CA ILE A 474 -6.35 8.90 7.12
C ILE A 474 -6.40 10.26 6.41
N ILE A 475 -5.52 10.46 5.44
CA ILE A 475 -5.45 11.71 4.68
C ILE A 475 -6.71 11.92 3.82
N ILE A 476 -7.20 10.86 3.17
CA ILE A 476 -8.46 10.91 2.41
C ILE A 476 -9.64 11.24 3.34
N ALA A 477 -9.71 10.62 4.53
CA ALA A 477 -10.74 10.92 5.52
C ALA A 477 -10.73 12.40 5.92
N GLY A 478 -9.56 12.95 6.22
CA GLY A 478 -9.39 14.36 6.55
C GLY A 478 -9.77 15.29 5.40
N MET A 479 -9.36 14.94 4.18
CA MET A 479 -9.63 15.74 2.98
C MET A 479 -11.12 15.84 2.66
N ILE A 480 -11.87 14.73 2.69
CA ILE A 480 -13.31 14.74 2.40
C ILE A 480 -14.11 15.48 3.48
N LEU A 481 -13.70 15.37 4.74
CA LEU A 481 -14.30 16.14 5.82
C LEU A 481 -14.04 17.64 5.65
N LEU A 482 -12.80 18.00 5.38
CA LEU A 482 -12.43 19.42 5.22
C LEU A 482 -13.15 20.06 4.03
N ASP A 483 -13.32 19.35 2.91
CA ASP A 483 -14.08 19.81 1.74
C ASP A 483 -15.53 20.14 2.11
N ARG A 484 -16.11 19.43 3.07
CA ARG A 484 -17.45 19.72 3.60
C ARG A 484 -17.46 20.79 4.69
N LEU A 485 -16.42 20.87 5.50
CA LEU A 485 -16.30 21.87 6.58
C LEU A 485 -16.09 23.29 6.04
N VAL A 486 -15.60 23.44 4.79
CA VAL A 486 -15.40 24.77 4.15
C VAL A 486 -16.69 25.61 4.12
N ASP A 487 -17.83 24.97 3.96
CA ASP A 487 -19.14 25.64 3.90
C ASP A 487 -19.68 26.05 5.29
N LEU A 488 -18.93 25.80 6.35
CA LEU A 488 -19.35 26.03 7.73
C LEU A 488 -18.76 27.32 8.30
N ARG A 489 -19.50 28.00 9.19
CA ARG A 489 -19.02 29.19 9.93
C ARG A 489 -17.70 28.96 10.66
N LEU A 490 -17.38 27.71 10.99
CA LEU A 490 -16.15 27.29 11.62
C LEU A 490 -14.96 27.18 10.67
N ALA A 491 -15.16 27.29 9.34
CA ALA A 491 -14.08 27.13 8.36
C ALA A 491 -12.91 28.09 8.64
N ARG A 492 -13.18 29.32 9.06
CA ARG A 492 -12.16 30.32 9.44
C ARG A 492 -11.20 29.87 10.52
N PHE A 493 -11.62 28.96 11.39
CA PHE A 493 -10.77 28.35 12.42
C PHE A 493 -10.21 26.98 11.98
N ALA A 494 -11.00 26.21 11.22
CA ALA A 494 -10.61 24.87 10.77
C ALA A 494 -9.38 24.90 9.85
N TYR A 495 -9.28 25.89 8.96
CA TYR A 495 -8.11 26.00 8.07
C TYR A 495 -6.80 26.27 8.79
N PRO A 496 -6.67 27.32 9.62
CA PRO A 496 -5.44 27.56 10.35
C PRO A 496 -5.04 26.37 11.25
N ILE A 497 -6.02 25.77 11.92
CA ILE A 497 -5.80 24.58 12.73
C ILE A 497 -5.32 23.42 11.86
N GLY A 498 -6.00 23.16 10.73
CA GLY A 498 -5.64 22.10 9.81
C GLY A 498 -4.22 22.26 9.24
N VAL A 499 -3.84 23.48 8.88
CA VAL A 499 -2.47 23.79 8.42
C VAL A 499 -1.45 23.59 9.54
N THR A 500 -1.74 24.04 10.75
CA THR A 500 -0.87 23.83 11.91
C THR A 500 -0.65 22.35 12.16
N LEU A 501 -1.74 21.56 12.18
CA LEU A 501 -1.67 20.11 12.36
C LEU A 501 -0.91 19.43 11.20
N LEU A 502 -1.07 19.93 9.98
CA LEU A 502 -0.31 19.45 8.81
C LEU A 502 1.19 19.74 8.96
N VAL A 503 1.57 20.93 9.41
CA VAL A 503 2.98 21.28 9.66
C VAL A 503 3.57 20.38 10.73
N LEU A 504 2.85 20.11 11.80
CA LEU A 504 3.25 19.18 12.85
C LEU A 504 3.36 17.75 12.30
N HIS A 505 2.39 17.30 11.51
CA HIS A 505 2.44 16.00 10.83
C HIS A 505 3.69 15.87 9.96
N VAL A 506 3.96 16.85 9.10
CA VAL A 506 5.14 16.86 8.22
C VAL A 506 6.43 16.84 9.05
N GLY A 507 6.55 17.73 10.04
CA GLY A 507 7.75 17.83 10.87
C GLY A 507 8.05 16.53 11.63
N ILE A 508 7.07 15.97 12.31
CA ILE A 508 7.24 14.72 13.09
C ILE A 508 7.45 13.52 12.15
N SER A 509 6.81 13.51 10.98
CA SER A 509 7.00 12.46 9.97
C SER A 509 8.45 12.34 9.49
N GLN A 510 9.25 13.40 9.57
CA GLN A 510 10.65 13.36 9.17
C GLN A 510 11.58 12.78 10.27
N ALA A 511 11.15 12.74 11.52
CA ALA A 511 12.00 12.34 12.64
C ALA A 511 12.58 10.93 12.45
N GLU A 512 11.74 9.94 12.16
CA GLU A 512 12.19 8.53 11.97
C GLU A 512 13.02 8.35 10.68
N PRO A 513 12.57 8.80 9.49
CA PRO A 513 13.38 8.73 8.27
C PRO A 513 14.74 9.41 8.39
N VAL A 514 14.82 10.56 9.06
CA VAL A 514 16.10 11.25 9.28
C VAL A 514 16.97 10.49 10.27
N LYS A 515 16.39 10.00 11.39
CA LYS A 515 17.10 9.18 12.36
C LYS A 515 17.70 7.93 11.72
N MET A 516 16.96 7.25 10.85
CA MET A 516 17.45 6.10 10.11
C MET A 516 18.61 6.47 9.19
N ALA A 517 18.52 7.59 8.48
CA ALA A 517 19.60 8.07 7.61
C ALA A 517 20.85 8.48 8.39
N LEU A 518 20.68 9.02 9.59
CA LEU A 518 21.79 9.46 10.46
C LEU A 518 22.31 8.35 11.38
N LYS A 519 21.67 7.20 11.42
CA LYS A 519 22.08 6.09 12.29
C LYS A 519 23.53 5.69 11.96
N ARG A 520 24.41 5.76 12.97
CA ARG A 520 25.80 5.32 12.86
C ARG A 520 25.83 3.80 13.02
N ARG A 521 25.70 3.09 11.90
CA ARG A 521 26.02 1.66 11.82
C ARG A 521 27.37 1.52 11.13
N GLY A 522 28.23 0.66 11.67
CA GLY A 522 29.42 0.22 10.98
C GLY A 522 29.06 -0.76 9.86
N PRO A 523 29.89 -0.92 8.83
CA PRO A 523 29.66 -1.88 7.77
C PRO A 523 29.67 -3.32 8.30
N GLU A 524 30.29 -3.60 9.45
CA GLU A 524 30.43 -4.92 10.08
C GLU A 524 29.08 -5.51 10.52
N GLU A 525 28.10 -4.66 10.85
CA GLU A 525 26.76 -5.15 11.22
C GLU A 525 26.09 -5.96 10.10
N VAL A 526 26.49 -5.74 8.85
CA VAL A 526 25.94 -6.45 7.68
C VAL A 526 26.44 -7.90 7.65
N CYS A 527 27.62 -8.17 8.22
CA CYS A 527 28.26 -9.49 8.14
C CYS A 527 27.45 -10.58 8.83
N THR A 528 26.68 -10.24 9.87
CA THR A 528 25.89 -11.21 10.65
C THR A 528 24.81 -11.92 9.83
N TRP A 529 24.33 -11.28 8.76
CA TRP A 529 23.25 -11.80 7.93
C TRP A 529 23.60 -11.88 6.43
N ASN A 530 24.81 -11.45 6.04
CA ASN A 530 25.26 -11.47 4.65
C ASN A 530 25.18 -12.89 4.06
N GLY A 531 25.66 -13.89 4.75
CA GLY A 531 25.67 -15.27 4.28
C GLY A 531 24.28 -15.85 4.04
N TYR A 532 23.27 -15.35 4.75
CA TYR A 532 21.88 -15.78 4.60
C TYR A 532 21.15 -15.05 3.46
N TYR A 533 21.29 -13.73 3.39
CA TYR A 533 20.55 -12.92 2.42
C TYR A 533 21.28 -12.73 1.09
N MET A 534 22.61 -12.79 1.10
CA MET A 534 23.44 -12.52 -0.08
C MET A 534 24.61 -13.52 -0.18
N PRO A 535 24.31 -14.83 -0.27
CA PRO A 535 25.32 -15.89 -0.10
C PRO A 535 26.45 -15.87 -1.15
N ARG A 536 26.22 -15.26 -2.31
CA ARG A 536 27.21 -15.15 -3.41
C ARG A 536 27.94 -13.81 -3.44
N LEU A 537 27.65 -12.87 -2.53
CA LEU A 537 28.28 -11.57 -2.48
C LEU A 537 29.25 -11.50 -1.29
N ALA A 538 30.54 -11.62 -1.54
CA ALA A 538 31.56 -11.36 -0.53
C ALA A 538 31.63 -9.84 -0.25
N LEU A 539 31.70 -9.47 1.03
CA LEU A 539 31.83 -8.08 1.46
C LEU A 539 33.26 -7.82 1.95
N PRO A 540 33.93 -6.73 1.52
CA PRO A 540 35.34 -6.47 1.81
C PRO A 540 35.70 -6.35 3.30
N TRP A 541 34.72 -6.03 4.13
CA TRP A 541 34.87 -5.84 5.59
C TRP A 541 34.42 -7.04 6.40
N CYS A 542 33.86 -8.08 5.78
CA CYS A 542 33.44 -9.27 6.48
C CYS A 542 34.59 -10.28 6.49
N VAL A 543 35.17 -10.50 7.63
CA VAL A 543 36.17 -11.58 7.81
C VAL A 543 35.47 -12.91 7.51
N PRO A 544 36.10 -13.82 6.75
CA PRO A 544 35.56 -15.16 6.57
C PRO A 544 35.35 -15.80 7.94
N SER A 545 34.07 -15.88 8.37
CA SER A 545 33.79 -16.63 9.60
C SER A 545 34.03 -18.11 9.30
N ASN A 546 34.93 -18.75 10.04
CA ASN A 546 35.09 -20.19 10.07
C ASN A 546 33.87 -20.89 10.72
N LEU A 547 32.68 -20.37 10.44
CA LEU A 547 31.43 -20.97 10.91
C LEU A 547 31.13 -22.20 10.06
N PRO A 548 30.90 -23.36 10.68
CA PRO A 548 30.53 -24.56 9.96
C PRO A 548 29.23 -24.28 9.19
N ARG A 549 29.25 -24.60 7.91
CA ARG A 549 28.05 -24.59 7.06
C ARG A 549 27.15 -25.73 7.54
N THR A 550 26.15 -25.43 8.34
CA THR A 550 25.04 -26.35 8.63
C THR A 550 24.00 -26.30 7.54
#